data_aa3c4ff22cc6629e4ccabe13d344d760
#
_entry.id   aa3c4ff22cc6629e4ccabe13d344d760
#
_cell.length_a   1.000
_cell.length_b   1.000
_cell.length_c   1.000
_cell.angle_alpha   90.00
_cell.angle_beta   90.00
_cell.angle_gamma   90.00
#
_symmetry.space_group_name_H-M   'P 1'
#
loop_
_entity.id
_entity.type
_entity.pdbx_description
1 polymer ?
#
loop_
_entity_poly.entity_id
_entity_poly.type
_entity_poly.pdbx_seq_one_letter_code
_entity_poly.pdbx_strand_id
1 'polypeptide(L)'
;MNKLKKYEMPFLITLAVLVFALLFGVSYAYFRAKINNLESVSTIGFTSGEMVINYEGNTGTITGTNIIPGWSATKKFTLSGKNATETLDSTENNMKYKIILAIDNNTFTEGALTYSLAKDSSSSSNGKMADEVSGTIAQSGNQVIGRGYFSKTTTFVNHVYNLTISFPNTDYNQSADNGKSFAAHVTIEENYVPTPTTFAEDSWKTIAAVVQDGQLDAYPVGSEKEVEINGTSYTVRVANNTTPAECNDSSFSQTACGFVVEFADIVENRQMNSTNTNVGGWKDSAMRTYANGAFFNNLPEDLRNVIIDTKVVSGHGNTTGETNFTSTDKIYLLSAHEVYEDGTSNQVSSIDTAWNNTRRLDYYKNLGVTTSNYSGAIKKNNGSNSYWWLRAANSSYASYFLYVYDDGTWSHYYAYGSNGFAPAFRIG
;
A
#
# COMPACT_ATOMS: atom_id res chain seq x y z
N MET A 1 -71.44 -17.71 -3.10
CA MET A 1 -69.99 -18.03 -3.17
C MET A 1 -69.28 -17.47 -4.41
N ASN A 2 -69.61 -16.34 -4.94
CA ASN A 2 -68.97 -15.85 -6.18
C ASN A 2 -68.47 -14.38 -6.13
N LYS A 3 -68.39 -13.77 -4.97
CA LYS A 3 -67.84 -12.42 -4.83
C LYS A 3 -66.39 -12.33 -4.36
N LEU A 4 -65.83 -13.37 -3.80
CA LEU A 4 -64.43 -13.42 -3.31
C LEU A 4 -63.41 -13.57 -4.47
N LYS A 5 -63.74 -14.34 -5.51
CA LYS A 5 -62.83 -14.54 -6.66
C LYS A 5 -62.53 -13.29 -7.49
N LYS A 6 -63.36 -12.24 -7.40
CA LYS A 6 -63.18 -11.02 -8.19
C LYS A 6 -62.09 -10.09 -7.67
N TYR A 7 -61.66 -10.26 -6.42
CA TYR A 7 -60.61 -9.44 -5.77
C TYR A 7 -59.30 -10.21 -5.58
N GLU A 8 -59.31 -11.54 -5.64
CA GLU A 8 -58.09 -12.34 -5.49
C GLU A 8 -57.16 -12.21 -6.70
N MET A 9 -57.72 -12.13 -7.93
CA MET A 9 -56.93 -12.02 -9.15
C MET A 9 -56.19 -10.68 -9.29
N PRO A 10 -56.81 -9.51 -9.05
CA PRO A 10 -56.09 -8.27 -9.05
C PRO A 10 -55.09 -8.16 -7.88
N PHE A 11 -55.41 -8.74 -6.72
CA PHE A 11 -54.47 -8.77 -5.60
C PHE A 11 -53.24 -9.64 -5.90
N LEU A 12 -53.43 -10.81 -6.51
CA LEU A 12 -52.33 -11.69 -6.94
C LEU A 12 -51.49 -11.05 -8.06
N ILE A 13 -52.12 -10.33 -8.99
CA ILE A 13 -51.39 -9.59 -10.03
C ILE A 13 -50.60 -8.43 -9.41
N THR A 14 -51.20 -7.69 -8.49
CA THR A 14 -50.50 -6.60 -7.79
C THR A 14 -49.35 -7.10 -6.94
N LEU A 15 -49.55 -8.23 -6.23
CA LEU A 15 -48.48 -8.87 -5.43
C LEU A 15 -47.38 -9.42 -6.34
N ALA A 16 -47.70 -10.03 -7.48
CA ALA A 16 -46.75 -10.51 -8.47
C ALA A 16 -45.95 -9.36 -9.08
N VAL A 17 -46.59 -8.24 -9.42
CA VAL A 17 -45.95 -7.03 -9.93
C VAL A 17 -45.03 -6.40 -8.86
N LEU A 18 -45.45 -6.43 -7.58
CA LEU A 18 -44.65 -5.93 -6.46
C LEU A 18 -43.43 -6.82 -6.17
N VAL A 19 -43.63 -8.13 -6.25
CA VAL A 19 -42.53 -9.12 -6.13
C VAL A 19 -41.60 -9.03 -7.34
N PHE A 20 -42.15 -8.85 -8.55
CA PHE A 20 -41.35 -8.60 -9.76
C PHE A 20 -40.59 -7.28 -9.66
N ALA A 21 -41.23 -6.20 -9.21
CA ALA A 21 -40.57 -4.90 -8.98
C ALA A 21 -39.48 -5.02 -7.88
N LEU A 22 -39.70 -5.82 -6.85
CA LEU A 22 -38.68 -6.11 -5.82
C LEU A 22 -37.55 -6.98 -6.36
N LEU A 23 -37.85 -7.98 -7.21
CA LEU A 23 -36.85 -8.87 -7.79
C LEU A 23 -36.04 -8.21 -8.93
N PHE A 24 -36.66 -7.32 -9.71
CA PHE A 24 -36.00 -6.58 -10.79
C PHE A 24 -35.50 -5.19 -10.38
N GLY A 25 -36.04 -4.60 -9.30
CA GLY A 25 -35.53 -3.34 -8.73
C GLY A 25 -34.17 -3.46 -8.04
N VAL A 26 -33.69 -4.69 -7.82
CA VAL A 26 -32.37 -4.96 -7.21
C VAL A 26 -31.30 -5.25 -8.27
N SER A 27 -31.67 -5.25 -9.56
CA SER A 27 -30.81 -5.71 -10.66
C SER A 27 -30.03 -4.61 -11.36
N TYR A 28 -30.01 -3.39 -10.82
CA TYR A 28 -29.25 -2.30 -11.41
C TYR A 28 -28.00 -2.04 -10.60
N ALA A 29 -26.86 -1.92 -11.28
CA ALA A 29 -25.63 -1.40 -10.68
C ALA A 29 -25.95 -0.02 -10.10
N TYR A 30 -26.12 0.02 -8.80
CA TYR A 30 -26.57 1.19 -8.06
C TYR A 30 -25.38 1.82 -7.41
N PHE A 31 -24.85 2.87 -8.04
CA PHE A 31 -23.80 3.66 -7.41
C PHE A 31 -24.44 4.62 -6.43
N ARG A 32 -24.15 4.45 -5.16
CA ARG A 32 -24.54 5.37 -4.10
C ARG A 32 -23.32 5.66 -3.24
N ALA A 33 -22.66 6.77 -3.47
CA ALA A 33 -21.92 7.39 -2.41
C ALA A 33 -22.98 8.00 -1.48
N LYS A 34 -23.20 7.35 -0.37
CA LYS A 34 -24.11 7.86 0.65
C LYS A 34 -23.24 8.54 1.70
N ILE A 35 -23.24 9.85 1.68
CA ILE A 35 -22.80 10.63 2.83
C ILE A 35 -23.93 10.54 3.83
N ASN A 36 -23.77 9.66 4.81
CA ASN A 36 -24.72 9.57 5.89
C ASN A 36 -24.58 10.82 6.78
N ASN A 37 -25.64 11.63 6.83
CA ASN A 37 -25.92 12.66 7.84
C ASN A 37 -24.89 13.79 8.01
N LEU A 38 -24.04 14.06 7.01
CA LEU A 38 -23.12 15.19 7.05
C LEU A 38 -23.60 16.34 6.14
N GLU A 39 -24.89 16.47 5.88
CA GLU A 39 -25.49 17.69 5.34
C GLU A 39 -25.53 18.83 6.37
N SER A 40 -25.37 18.51 7.64
CA SER A 40 -25.11 19.49 8.69
C SER A 40 -23.58 19.60 8.93
N VAL A 41 -23.12 20.82 9.09
CA VAL A 41 -21.74 21.11 9.55
C VAL A 41 -21.42 20.22 10.74
N SER A 42 -20.55 19.24 10.57
CA SER A 42 -20.10 18.40 11.69
C SER A 42 -18.79 18.97 12.23
N THR A 43 -18.80 19.24 13.51
CA THR A 43 -17.62 19.68 14.24
C THR A 43 -16.87 18.45 14.73
N ILE A 44 -15.65 18.27 14.25
CA ILE A 44 -14.76 17.20 14.71
C ILE A 44 -13.83 17.83 15.74
N GLY A 45 -13.98 17.45 17.00
CA GLY A 45 -13.08 17.88 18.08
C GLY A 45 -11.80 17.06 18.03
N PHE A 46 -10.65 17.74 18.06
CA PHE A 46 -9.34 17.11 18.16
C PHE A 46 -8.82 17.27 19.58
N THR A 47 -8.19 16.22 20.11
CA THR A 47 -7.67 16.21 21.48
C THR A 47 -6.32 16.90 21.64
N SER A 48 -5.63 17.18 20.54
CA SER A 48 -4.27 17.73 20.53
C SER A 48 -4.20 19.26 20.37
N GLY A 49 -5.32 19.97 20.35
CA GLY A 49 -5.29 21.41 20.20
C GLY A 49 -6.68 22.04 20.14
N GLU A 50 -6.75 23.36 20.21
CA GLU A 50 -8.00 24.15 20.24
C GLU A 50 -8.56 24.43 18.84
N MET A 51 -8.02 23.84 17.81
CA MET A 51 -8.56 23.99 16.48
C MET A 51 -9.69 22.98 16.24
N VAL A 52 -10.69 23.44 15.53
CA VAL A 52 -11.84 22.63 15.12
C VAL A 52 -11.86 22.52 13.62
N ILE A 53 -11.91 21.30 13.09
CA ILE A 53 -12.16 21.09 11.66
C ILE A 53 -13.66 20.87 11.47
N ASN A 54 -14.23 21.66 10.57
CA ASN A 54 -15.60 21.49 10.12
C ASN A 54 -15.57 20.85 8.71
N TYR A 55 -16.49 19.94 8.49
CA TYR A 55 -16.70 19.29 7.19
C TYR A 55 -18.04 19.73 6.59
N GLU A 56 -18.00 20.17 5.34
CA GLU A 56 -19.18 20.49 4.55
C GLU A 56 -19.16 19.74 3.23
N GLY A 57 -20.16 18.92 3.01
CA GLY A 57 -20.43 18.29 1.72
C GLY A 57 -21.17 19.26 0.78
N ASN A 58 -20.44 20.16 0.11
CA ASN A 58 -21.03 21.35 -0.52
C ASN A 58 -21.94 21.09 -1.73
N THR A 59 -21.58 20.19 -2.63
CA THR A 59 -22.40 19.92 -3.83
C THR A 59 -22.16 18.53 -4.39
N GLY A 60 -23.20 17.97 -4.96
CA GLY A 60 -23.16 16.71 -5.68
C GLY A 60 -23.18 15.49 -4.76
N THR A 61 -24.24 14.73 -4.86
CA THR A 61 -24.25 13.36 -4.36
C THR A 61 -23.66 12.49 -5.44
N ILE A 62 -22.64 11.68 -5.11
CA ILE A 62 -22.19 10.66 -6.06
C ILE A 62 -23.28 9.59 -6.10
N THR A 63 -24.20 9.72 -7.03
CA THR A 63 -25.26 8.73 -7.30
C THR A 63 -25.25 8.36 -8.77
N GLY A 64 -25.44 7.10 -9.05
CA GLY A 64 -25.63 6.61 -10.41
C GLY A 64 -26.60 5.44 -10.37
N THR A 65 -27.59 5.48 -11.24
CA THR A 65 -28.44 4.33 -11.56
C THR A 65 -28.03 3.82 -12.93
N ASN A 66 -27.96 2.50 -13.11
CA ASN A 66 -27.51 1.90 -14.38
C ASN A 66 -26.08 2.30 -14.77
N ILE A 67 -25.16 2.23 -13.83
CA ILE A 67 -23.75 2.53 -14.09
C ILE A 67 -23.22 1.54 -15.12
N ILE A 68 -22.60 2.09 -16.16
CA ILE A 68 -21.92 1.33 -17.21
C ILE A 68 -20.43 1.70 -17.23
N PRO A 69 -19.56 0.87 -17.81
CA PRO A 69 -18.17 1.24 -18.06
C PRO A 69 -18.04 2.60 -18.73
N GLY A 70 -17.12 3.42 -18.26
CA GLY A 70 -16.96 4.82 -18.66
C GLY A 70 -17.70 5.83 -17.77
N TRP A 71 -18.49 5.39 -16.79
CA TRP A 71 -19.17 6.29 -15.86
C TRP A 71 -18.20 6.93 -14.86
N SER A 72 -18.46 8.19 -14.52
CA SER A 72 -17.81 8.88 -13.40
C SER A 72 -18.74 9.92 -12.80
N ALA A 73 -18.52 10.22 -11.51
CA ALA A 73 -19.19 11.32 -10.83
C ALA A 73 -18.23 11.96 -9.81
N THR A 74 -18.34 13.29 -9.67
CA THR A 74 -17.50 14.09 -8.79
C THR A 74 -18.33 14.71 -7.68
N LYS A 75 -17.79 14.64 -6.46
CA LYS A 75 -18.30 15.36 -5.30
C LYS A 75 -17.29 16.38 -4.82
N LYS A 76 -17.75 17.62 -4.64
CA LYS A 76 -16.99 18.68 -3.99
C LYS A 76 -17.30 18.68 -2.49
N PHE A 77 -16.28 18.79 -1.65
CA PHE A 77 -16.43 18.97 -0.21
C PHE A 77 -15.37 19.90 0.35
N THR A 78 -15.67 20.50 1.48
CA THR A 78 -14.83 21.51 2.15
C THR A 78 -14.49 21.06 3.55
N LEU A 79 -13.23 21.18 3.90
CA LEU A 79 -12.75 21.18 5.28
C LEU A 79 -12.41 22.62 5.65
N SER A 80 -12.89 23.10 6.80
CA SER A 80 -12.54 24.41 7.29
C SER A 80 -11.96 24.33 8.70
N GLY A 81 -10.88 25.09 8.92
CA GLY A 81 -10.19 25.16 10.19
C GLY A 81 -10.21 26.58 10.75
N LYS A 82 -10.42 26.71 12.06
CA LYS A 82 -10.26 27.94 12.79
C LYS A 82 -9.88 27.63 14.25
N ASN A 83 -9.28 28.59 14.95
CA ASN A 83 -9.10 28.45 16.38
C ASN A 83 -10.48 28.38 17.07
N ALA A 84 -10.63 27.46 18.00
CA ALA A 84 -11.83 27.31 18.78
C ALA A 84 -12.01 28.44 19.83
N THR A 85 -10.89 29.00 20.28
CA THR A 85 -10.89 30.13 21.26
C THR A 85 -9.84 31.16 20.94
N GLU A 86 -10.12 32.43 21.15
CA GLU A 86 -9.23 33.56 20.87
C GLU A 86 -8.08 33.73 21.87
N THR A 87 -7.94 32.86 22.89
CA THR A 87 -7.19 33.19 24.12
C THR A 87 -6.01 32.26 24.42
N LEU A 88 -5.66 31.30 23.61
CA LEU A 88 -4.58 30.36 23.96
C LEU A 88 -3.35 30.45 23.07
N ASP A 89 -2.24 30.80 23.73
CA ASP A 89 -0.86 30.55 23.26
C ASP A 89 -0.59 29.05 23.21
N SER A 90 -1.34 28.28 22.38
CA SER A 90 -1.01 26.89 22.21
C SER A 90 0.24 26.78 21.37
N THR A 91 1.20 26.05 21.90
CA THR A 91 2.47 25.75 21.24
C THR A 91 2.32 24.69 20.13
N GLU A 92 1.13 24.19 19.95
CA GLU A 92 0.85 23.17 18.94
C GLU A 92 0.52 23.81 17.59
N ASN A 93 1.28 23.43 16.59
CA ASN A 93 1.40 24.24 15.40
C ASN A 93 0.48 23.84 14.25
N ASN A 94 0.10 22.58 14.16
CA ASN A 94 -0.63 22.09 13.00
C ASN A 94 -1.74 21.14 13.39
N MET A 95 -2.92 21.33 12.84
CA MET A 95 -4.01 20.39 12.97
C MET A 95 -4.01 19.43 11.76
N LYS A 96 -3.49 18.25 11.98
CA LYS A 96 -3.39 17.19 10.96
C LYS A 96 -4.70 16.42 10.84
N TYR A 97 -5.12 16.17 9.61
CA TYR A 97 -6.31 15.37 9.32
C TYR A 97 -6.02 14.32 8.25
N LYS A 98 -6.81 13.27 8.25
CA LYS A 98 -6.91 12.30 7.16
C LYS A 98 -8.33 12.29 6.60
N ILE A 99 -8.41 12.16 5.29
CA ILE A 99 -9.63 12.02 4.53
C ILE A 99 -9.83 10.53 4.29
N ILE A 100 -10.96 10.01 4.70
CA ILE A 100 -11.28 8.59 4.62
C ILE A 100 -12.49 8.42 3.71
N LEU A 101 -12.38 7.50 2.76
CA LEU A 101 -13.49 6.91 2.05
C LEU A 101 -13.93 5.66 2.83
N ALA A 102 -15.01 5.78 3.59
CA ALA A 102 -15.59 4.67 4.33
C ALA A 102 -16.52 3.89 3.39
N ILE A 103 -16.19 2.63 3.15
CA ILE A 103 -16.91 1.76 2.21
C ILE A 103 -18.03 1.06 2.96
N ASP A 104 -19.26 1.47 2.71
CA ASP A 104 -20.46 0.86 3.30
C ASP A 104 -20.84 -0.43 2.59
N ASN A 105 -20.62 -0.48 1.28
CA ASN A 105 -20.88 -1.64 0.44
C ASN A 105 -20.11 -1.53 -0.88
N ASN A 106 -19.41 -2.57 -1.28
CA ASN A 106 -18.81 -2.70 -2.60
C ASN A 106 -18.90 -4.14 -3.08
N THR A 107 -19.77 -4.39 -4.06
CA THR A 107 -19.94 -5.71 -4.66
C THR A 107 -19.33 -5.81 -6.06
N PHE A 108 -18.72 -4.75 -6.56
CA PHE A 108 -17.96 -4.78 -7.82
C PHE A 108 -16.76 -5.72 -7.72
N THR A 109 -16.28 -6.17 -8.86
CA THR A 109 -15.02 -6.92 -8.94
C THR A 109 -13.88 -6.06 -8.36
N GLU A 110 -12.94 -6.69 -7.67
CA GLU A 110 -11.79 -6.00 -7.09
C GLU A 110 -11.03 -5.20 -8.17
N GLY A 111 -10.79 -3.92 -7.88
CA GLY A 111 -10.12 -3.01 -8.81
C GLY A 111 -11.02 -2.41 -9.92
N ALA A 112 -12.29 -2.80 -10.02
CA ALA A 112 -13.20 -2.28 -11.06
C ALA A 112 -13.54 -0.79 -10.84
N LEU A 113 -13.67 -0.36 -9.58
CA LEU A 113 -13.91 1.04 -9.24
C LEU A 113 -12.62 1.75 -8.87
N THR A 114 -12.48 2.99 -9.34
CA THR A 114 -11.35 3.87 -9.04
C THR A 114 -11.83 5.17 -8.41
N TYR A 115 -10.94 5.81 -7.66
CA TYR A 115 -11.15 7.18 -7.17
C TYR A 115 -10.01 8.08 -7.59
N SER A 116 -10.29 9.39 -7.65
CA SER A 116 -9.28 10.44 -7.66
C SER A 116 -9.68 11.56 -6.71
N LEU A 117 -8.72 12.04 -5.94
CA LEU A 117 -8.87 13.20 -5.06
C LEU A 117 -8.01 14.33 -5.62
N ALA A 118 -8.64 15.45 -5.96
CA ALA A 118 -7.96 16.63 -6.49
C ALA A 118 -8.22 17.85 -5.61
N LYS A 119 -7.26 18.78 -5.59
CA LYS A 119 -7.38 20.07 -4.92
C LYS A 119 -8.29 21.00 -5.73
N ASP A 120 -9.13 21.76 -5.05
CA ASP A 120 -9.92 22.80 -5.70
C ASP A 120 -9.27 24.18 -5.53
N SER A 121 -9.28 24.99 -6.56
CA SER A 121 -8.66 26.33 -6.58
C SER A 121 -9.30 27.33 -5.60
N SER A 122 -10.47 27.04 -5.06
CA SER A 122 -11.12 27.87 -4.02
C SER A 122 -10.56 27.65 -2.61
N SER A 123 -9.55 26.80 -2.46
CA SER A 123 -8.89 26.52 -1.19
C SER A 123 -8.02 27.70 -0.71
N SER A 124 -7.95 27.86 0.61
CA SER A 124 -6.97 28.76 1.25
C SER A 124 -5.55 28.19 1.11
N SER A 125 -4.56 29.05 1.15
CA SER A 125 -3.13 28.66 1.12
C SER A 125 -2.57 28.26 2.50
N ASN A 126 -3.41 28.16 3.54
CA ASN A 126 -2.98 27.82 4.89
C ASN A 126 -2.67 26.32 5.03
N GLY A 127 -1.52 25.99 5.61
CA GLY A 127 -1.13 24.61 5.88
C GLY A 127 -0.77 23.83 4.62
N LYS A 128 -1.04 22.52 4.64
CA LYS A 128 -0.83 21.61 3.50
C LYS A 128 -2.12 20.86 3.20
N MET A 129 -2.61 20.97 1.98
CA MET A 129 -3.66 20.12 1.46
C MET A 129 -3.14 18.71 1.21
N ALA A 130 -4.03 17.73 1.30
CA ALA A 130 -3.72 16.38 0.83
C ALA A 130 -3.22 16.43 -0.62
N ASP A 131 -2.22 15.62 -0.93
CA ASP A 131 -1.71 15.54 -2.29
C ASP A 131 -2.78 14.96 -3.23
N GLU A 132 -2.71 15.32 -4.51
CA GLU A 132 -3.56 14.73 -5.51
C GLU A 132 -3.22 13.25 -5.66
N VAL A 133 -4.22 12.40 -5.61
CA VAL A 133 -4.05 10.95 -5.61
C VAL A 133 -5.16 10.27 -6.38
N SER A 134 -4.83 9.16 -7.01
CA SER A 134 -5.79 8.24 -7.61
C SER A 134 -5.45 6.81 -7.23
N GLY A 135 -6.46 5.96 -7.21
CA GLY A 135 -6.28 4.55 -6.87
C GLY A 135 -7.54 3.73 -7.06
N THR A 136 -7.45 2.45 -6.79
CA THR A 136 -8.60 1.55 -6.77
C THR A 136 -9.35 1.67 -5.44
N ILE A 137 -10.65 1.41 -5.48
CA ILE A 137 -11.49 1.42 -4.28
C ILE A 137 -11.46 0.04 -3.63
N ALA A 138 -11.22 0.01 -2.31
CA ALA A 138 -11.21 -1.21 -1.52
C ALA A 138 -12.59 -1.92 -1.52
N GLN A 139 -12.61 -3.21 -1.23
CA GLN A 139 -13.85 -3.98 -1.15
C GLN A 139 -14.68 -3.65 0.09
N SER A 140 -14.03 -3.25 1.18
CA SER A 140 -14.68 -2.90 2.45
C SER A 140 -13.76 -2.08 3.35
N GLY A 141 -14.31 -1.52 4.41
CA GLY A 141 -13.57 -0.83 5.46
C GLY A 141 -13.27 0.63 5.16
N ASN A 142 -12.34 1.20 5.90
CA ASN A 142 -11.95 2.60 5.83
C ASN A 142 -10.67 2.76 5.00
N GLN A 143 -10.79 3.37 3.83
CA GLN A 143 -9.67 3.65 2.95
C GLN A 143 -9.22 5.11 3.11
N VAL A 144 -8.01 5.34 3.59
CA VAL A 144 -7.44 6.69 3.64
C VAL A 144 -7.09 7.14 2.23
N ILE A 145 -7.71 8.23 1.78
CA ILE A 145 -7.53 8.78 0.43
C ILE A 145 -6.77 10.11 0.42
N GLY A 146 -6.43 10.66 1.57
CA GLY A 146 -5.63 11.87 1.66
C GLY A 146 -5.26 12.24 3.09
N ARG A 147 -4.17 12.99 3.24
CA ARG A 147 -3.70 13.57 4.51
C ARG A 147 -3.28 15.00 4.29
N GLY A 148 -3.69 15.88 5.20
CA GLY A 148 -3.34 17.30 5.17
C GLY A 148 -3.27 17.88 6.57
N TYR A 149 -2.98 19.16 6.64
CA TYR A 149 -3.05 19.89 7.91
C TYR A 149 -3.38 21.36 7.68
N PHE A 150 -4.01 21.96 8.67
CA PHE A 150 -4.09 23.40 8.83
C PHE A 150 -2.99 23.87 9.75
N SER A 151 -2.31 24.94 9.34
CA SER A 151 -1.41 25.67 10.24
C SER A 151 -2.22 26.53 11.20
N LYS A 152 -1.68 26.79 12.40
CA LYS A 152 -2.28 27.67 13.38
C LYS A 152 -2.72 29.00 12.74
N THR A 153 -3.96 29.37 12.94
CA THR A 153 -4.53 30.62 12.43
C THR A 153 -5.68 31.10 13.29
N THR A 154 -5.87 32.43 13.37
CA THR A 154 -7.03 33.07 13.98
C THR A 154 -8.12 33.38 12.97
N THR A 155 -7.85 33.20 11.68
CA THR A 155 -8.80 33.50 10.61
C THR A 155 -9.41 32.20 10.06
N PHE A 156 -10.58 32.32 9.43
CA PHE A 156 -11.20 31.22 8.72
C PHE A 156 -10.31 30.79 7.55
N VAL A 157 -10.06 29.50 7.45
CA VAL A 157 -9.30 28.86 6.38
C VAL A 157 -10.05 27.61 5.91
N ASN A 158 -9.88 27.24 4.65
CA ASN A 158 -10.53 26.08 4.07
C ASN A 158 -9.61 25.31 3.14
N HIS A 159 -9.78 24.00 3.10
CA HIS A 159 -9.25 23.10 2.08
C HIS A 159 -10.43 22.47 1.33
N VAL A 160 -10.51 22.72 0.06
CA VAL A 160 -11.62 22.23 -0.79
C VAL A 160 -11.11 21.16 -1.73
N TYR A 161 -11.86 20.07 -1.82
CA TYR A 161 -11.50 18.90 -2.58
C TYR A 161 -12.60 18.50 -3.55
N ASN A 162 -12.16 17.93 -4.66
CA ASN A 162 -13.02 17.24 -5.64
C ASN A 162 -12.67 15.74 -5.57
N LEU A 163 -13.61 14.94 -5.08
CA LEU A 163 -13.52 13.47 -5.10
C LEU A 163 -14.29 12.96 -6.28
N THR A 164 -13.62 12.33 -7.23
CA THR A 164 -14.23 11.65 -8.37
C THR A 164 -14.18 10.15 -8.17
N ILE A 165 -15.30 9.49 -8.34
CA ILE A 165 -15.38 8.04 -8.40
C ILE A 165 -15.68 7.65 -9.85
N SER A 166 -15.00 6.62 -10.35
CA SER A 166 -15.15 6.19 -11.74
C SER A 166 -15.29 4.67 -11.84
N PHE A 167 -16.04 4.23 -12.82
CA PHE A 167 -16.04 2.86 -13.34
C PHE A 167 -15.43 2.91 -14.74
N PRO A 168 -14.09 2.78 -14.85
CA PRO A 168 -13.39 2.95 -16.12
C PRO A 168 -13.86 1.92 -17.16
N ASN A 169 -13.90 2.32 -18.41
CA ASN A 169 -14.02 1.36 -19.50
C ASN A 169 -12.65 0.73 -19.76
N THR A 170 -12.58 -0.59 -19.73
CA THR A 170 -11.38 -1.36 -19.98
C THR A 170 -11.56 -2.24 -21.22
N ASP A 171 -10.44 -2.70 -21.78
CA ASP A 171 -10.47 -3.62 -22.94
C ASP A 171 -10.89 -5.06 -22.57
N TYR A 172 -11.24 -5.30 -21.30
CA TYR A 172 -11.66 -6.59 -20.78
C TYR A 172 -13.19 -6.68 -20.65
N ASN A 173 -13.71 -7.90 -20.63
CA ASN A 173 -15.13 -8.14 -20.39
C ASN A 173 -15.50 -7.80 -18.94
N GLN A 174 -16.29 -6.73 -18.76
CA GLN A 174 -16.76 -6.23 -17.45
C GLN A 174 -18.16 -6.71 -17.09
N SER A 175 -18.71 -7.71 -17.79
CA SER A 175 -20.08 -8.22 -17.53
C SER A 175 -20.28 -8.81 -16.13
N ALA A 176 -19.19 -9.20 -15.45
CA ALA A 176 -19.23 -9.66 -14.06
C ALA A 176 -19.71 -8.57 -13.07
N ASP A 177 -19.60 -7.30 -13.46
CA ASP A 177 -20.02 -6.16 -12.65
C ASP A 177 -21.46 -5.73 -12.92
N ASN A 178 -22.16 -6.42 -13.80
CA ASN A 178 -23.58 -6.17 -14.05
C ASN A 178 -24.42 -6.48 -12.79
N GLY A 179 -25.28 -5.55 -12.40
CA GLY A 179 -26.12 -5.67 -11.20
C GLY A 179 -25.39 -5.45 -9.88
N LYS A 180 -24.12 -5.03 -9.91
CA LYS A 180 -23.33 -4.73 -8.71
C LYS A 180 -23.69 -3.36 -8.13
N SER A 181 -23.36 -3.17 -6.85
CA SER A 181 -23.67 -1.95 -6.11
C SER A 181 -22.45 -1.45 -5.34
N PHE A 182 -22.40 -0.14 -5.17
CA PHE A 182 -21.40 0.54 -4.35
C PHE A 182 -22.06 1.60 -3.49
N ALA A 183 -21.64 1.72 -2.24
CA ALA A 183 -21.98 2.81 -1.34
C ALA A 183 -20.78 3.15 -0.47
N ALA A 184 -20.49 4.42 -0.35
CA ALA A 184 -19.42 4.92 0.52
C ALA A 184 -19.74 6.36 0.95
N HIS A 185 -19.08 6.80 2.01
CA HIS A 185 -19.15 8.19 2.47
C HIS A 185 -17.76 8.68 2.85
N VAL A 186 -17.58 10.01 2.80
CA VAL A 186 -16.33 10.64 3.27
C VAL A 186 -16.44 10.90 4.74
N THR A 187 -15.43 10.51 5.51
CA THR A 187 -15.22 10.91 6.89
C THR A 187 -13.87 11.58 7.06
N ILE A 188 -13.78 12.45 8.06
CA ILE A 188 -12.55 13.14 8.43
C ILE A 188 -12.18 12.69 9.84
N GLU A 189 -10.93 12.28 9.99
CA GLU A 189 -10.39 11.94 11.30
C GLU A 189 -9.12 12.73 11.58
N GLU A 190 -8.83 12.91 12.87
CA GLU A 190 -7.53 13.44 13.28
C GLU A 190 -6.41 12.49 12.79
N ASN A 191 -5.39 13.06 12.16
CA ASN A 191 -4.19 12.34 11.82
C ASN A 191 -3.16 12.54 12.95
N TYR A 192 -3.46 12.00 14.13
CA TYR A 192 -2.52 12.05 15.24
C TYR A 192 -1.25 11.29 14.86
N VAL A 193 -0.12 11.99 14.89
CA VAL A 193 1.21 11.41 14.68
C VAL A 193 1.95 11.50 16.01
N PRO A 194 2.21 10.38 16.66
CA PRO A 194 3.01 10.37 17.89
C PRO A 194 4.38 11.00 17.65
N THR A 195 4.94 11.66 18.66
CA THR A 195 6.35 12.06 18.60
C THR A 195 7.20 10.81 18.60
N PRO A 196 8.04 10.60 17.57
CA PRO A 196 8.90 9.42 17.50
C PRO A 196 9.97 9.47 18.59
N THR A 197 10.31 8.32 19.15
CA THR A 197 11.45 8.14 20.06
C THR A 197 12.60 7.45 19.34
N THR A 198 12.62 6.12 19.34
CA THR A 198 13.59 5.34 18.58
C THR A 198 12.89 4.21 17.83
N PHE A 199 13.53 3.71 16.76
CA PHE A 199 12.98 2.57 16.01
C PHE A 199 12.80 1.32 16.92
N ALA A 200 13.69 1.14 17.89
CA ALA A 200 13.63 0.03 18.83
C ALA A 200 12.43 0.12 19.79
N GLU A 201 12.15 1.33 20.30
CA GLU A 201 11.19 1.54 21.39
C GLU A 201 9.77 1.75 20.88
N ASP A 202 9.62 2.42 19.73
CA ASP A 202 8.30 2.77 19.17
C ASP A 202 7.52 1.52 18.75
N SER A 203 6.21 1.53 19.00
CA SER A 203 5.33 0.49 18.48
C SER A 203 5.27 0.53 16.95
N TRP A 204 4.97 -0.61 16.30
CA TRP A 204 4.79 -0.65 14.85
C TRP A 204 3.73 0.34 14.34
N LYS A 205 2.68 0.54 15.13
CA LYS A 205 1.64 1.56 14.85
C LYS A 205 2.20 2.97 14.87
N THR A 206 3.07 3.30 15.84
CA THR A 206 3.75 4.60 15.91
C THR A 206 4.68 4.79 14.72
N ILE A 207 5.50 3.80 14.41
CA ILE A 207 6.43 3.83 13.26
C ILE A 207 5.64 4.08 11.97
N ALA A 208 4.55 3.34 11.73
CA ALA A 208 3.73 3.53 10.55
C ALA A 208 3.10 4.93 10.49
N ALA A 209 2.59 5.46 11.60
CA ALA A 209 2.02 6.81 11.64
C ALA A 209 3.05 7.89 11.30
N VAL A 210 4.27 7.77 11.82
CA VAL A 210 5.40 8.68 11.55
C VAL A 210 5.83 8.60 10.09
N VAL A 211 5.96 7.38 9.54
CA VAL A 211 6.30 7.13 8.13
C VAL A 211 5.23 7.68 7.19
N GLN A 212 3.96 7.44 7.50
CA GLN A 212 2.81 7.96 6.73
C GLN A 212 2.71 9.49 6.74
N ASP A 213 3.22 10.13 7.78
CA ASP A 213 3.32 11.59 7.86
C ASP A 213 4.50 12.16 7.05
N GLY A 214 5.30 11.29 6.42
CA GLY A 214 6.45 11.67 5.61
C GLY A 214 7.74 11.92 6.39
N GLN A 215 7.77 11.63 7.69
CA GLN A 215 8.94 11.78 8.56
C GLN A 215 9.85 10.53 8.45
N LEU A 216 10.29 10.21 7.24
CA LEU A 216 11.06 8.99 6.99
C LEU A 216 12.42 8.97 7.71
N ASP A 217 13.01 10.12 7.95
CA ASP A 217 14.28 10.34 8.63
C ASP A 217 14.20 10.26 10.16
N ALA A 218 12.99 10.20 10.73
CA ALA A 218 12.80 10.00 12.16
C ALA A 218 13.46 8.71 12.68
N TYR A 219 13.57 7.72 11.81
CA TYR A 219 14.26 6.46 12.09
C TYR A 219 15.44 6.29 11.13
N PRO A 220 16.67 6.59 11.59
CA PRO A 220 17.87 6.53 10.75
C PRO A 220 18.10 5.15 10.13
N VAL A 221 18.66 5.14 8.93
CA VAL A 221 19.09 3.91 8.25
C VAL A 221 20.09 3.16 9.12
N GLY A 222 19.89 1.85 9.29
CA GLY A 222 20.66 0.98 10.17
C GLY A 222 20.11 0.88 11.60
N SER A 223 19.07 1.68 11.98
CA SER A 223 18.40 1.49 13.28
C SER A 223 17.75 0.11 13.35
N GLU A 224 17.87 -0.55 14.49
CA GLU A 224 17.44 -1.93 14.69
C GLU A 224 16.28 -2.04 15.66
N LYS A 225 15.50 -3.12 15.51
CA LYS A 225 14.37 -3.48 16.36
C LYS A 225 14.22 -5.01 16.41
N GLU A 226 13.88 -5.53 17.59
CA GLU A 226 13.59 -6.95 17.77
C GLU A 226 12.15 -7.28 17.35
N VAL A 227 11.99 -8.42 16.68
CA VAL A 227 10.71 -9.02 16.29
C VAL A 227 10.67 -10.46 16.74
N GLU A 228 9.70 -10.81 17.54
CA GLU A 228 9.49 -12.19 17.98
C GLU A 228 8.62 -12.95 16.98
N ILE A 229 9.10 -14.09 16.48
CA ILE A 229 8.37 -14.98 15.59
C ILE A 229 8.39 -16.39 16.20
N ASN A 230 7.23 -16.90 16.59
CA ASN A 230 7.09 -18.25 17.18
C ASN A 230 8.05 -18.49 18.37
N GLY A 231 8.24 -17.47 19.22
CA GLY A 231 9.11 -17.57 20.42
C GLY A 231 10.61 -17.41 20.13
N THR A 232 10.99 -17.05 18.92
CA THR A 232 12.36 -16.71 18.54
C THR A 232 12.47 -15.24 18.20
N SER A 233 13.43 -14.54 18.81
CA SER A 233 13.69 -13.13 18.51
C SER A 233 14.60 -12.99 17.29
N TYR A 234 14.24 -12.10 16.39
CA TYR A 234 14.98 -11.73 15.19
C TYR A 234 15.19 -10.23 15.15
N THR A 235 16.35 -9.78 14.76
CA THR A 235 16.64 -8.36 14.55
C THR A 235 16.22 -7.95 13.14
N VAL A 236 15.42 -6.87 13.05
CA VAL A 236 15.15 -6.17 11.79
C VAL A 236 15.79 -4.78 11.84
N ARG A 237 16.13 -4.22 10.67
CA ARG A 237 16.74 -2.90 10.59
C ARG A 237 16.14 -2.05 9.47
N VAL A 238 16.21 -0.74 9.63
CA VAL A 238 15.86 0.22 8.59
C VAL A 238 16.88 0.12 7.45
N ALA A 239 16.46 -0.40 6.31
CA ALA A 239 17.33 -0.58 5.15
C ALA A 239 17.26 0.59 4.16
N ASN A 240 16.14 1.31 4.12
CA ASN A 240 15.93 2.48 3.28
C ASN A 240 14.92 3.43 3.92
N ASN A 241 15.18 4.74 3.82
CA ASN A 241 14.23 5.77 4.27
C ASN A 241 14.13 6.94 3.29
N THR A 242 14.47 6.75 2.02
CA THR A 242 14.37 7.77 0.98
C THR A 242 13.40 7.36 -0.14
N THR A 243 12.83 8.37 -0.81
CA THR A 243 11.92 8.18 -1.96
C THR A 243 12.44 9.01 -3.14
N PRO A 244 13.43 8.52 -3.89
CA PRO A 244 13.97 9.24 -5.04
C PRO A 244 12.96 9.27 -6.20
N ALA A 245 13.27 10.12 -7.22
CA ALA A 245 12.37 10.39 -8.34
C ALA A 245 12.04 9.15 -9.17
N GLU A 246 12.93 8.18 -9.26
CA GLU A 246 12.75 6.90 -9.95
C GLU A 246 11.58 6.09 -9.40
N CYS A 247 11.21 6.31 -8.14
CA CYS A 247 10.04 5.68 -7.51
C CYS A 247 8.71 6.06 -8.17
N ASN A 248 8.67 7.13 -8.96
CA ASN A 248 7.49 7.53 -9.73
C ASN A 248 7.40 6.83 -11.09
N ASP A 249 8.44 6.11 -11.51
CA ASP A 249 8.42 5.35 -12.76
C ASP A 249 7.58 4.08 -12.61
N SER A 250 6.67 3.86 -13.54
CA SER A 250 5.80 2.68 -13.56
C SER A 250 6.56 1.36 -13.75
N SER A 251 7.75 1.39 -14.33
CA SER A 251 8.63 0.23 -14.51
C SER A 251 9.54 -0.03 -13.31
N PHE A 252 9.62 0.88 -12.34
CA PHE A 252 10.52 0.77 -11.20
C PHE A 252 9.89 -0.03 -10.07
N SER A 253 10.70 -0.86 -9.40
CA SER A 253 10.31 -1.62 -8.22
C SER A 253 10.15 -0.68 -7.02
N GLN A 254 9.12 -0.92 -6.21
CA GLN A 254 8.91 -0.13 -4.99
C GLN A 254 9.73 -0.65 -3.80
N THR A 255 10.50 -1.71 -3.99
CA THR A 255 11.32 -2.36 -2.95
C THR A 255 12.49 -1.52 -2.42
N ALA A 256 12.85 -0.46 -3.13
CA ALA A 256 13.89 0.51 -2.71
C ALA A 256 13.31 1.95 -2.58
N CYS A 257 12.02 2.07 -2.29
CA CYS A 257 11.29 3.34 -2.21
C CYS A 257 10.61 3.50 -0.85
N GLY A 258 10.78 4.66 -0.22
CA GLY A 258 10.18 4.95 1.08
C GLY A 258 10.82 4.18 2.23
N PHE A 259 10.01 3.79 3.21
CA PHE A 259 10.52 3.16 4.42
C PHE A 259 10.56 1.63 4.27
N VAL A 260 11.78 1.10 4.08
CA VAL A 260 12.05 -0.32 3.92
C VAL A 260 12.74 -0.87 5.14
N VAL A 261 12.25 -1.98 5.64
CA VAL A 261 12.83 -2.74 6.76
C VAL A 261 13.25 -4.11 6.23
N GLU A 262 14.44 -4.57 6.62
CA GLU A 262 14.91 -5.92 6.30
C GLU A 262 15.25 -6.71 7.56
N PHE A 263 15.21 -8.02 7.49
CA PHE A 263 15.83 -8.87 8.51
C PHE A 263 17.34 -8.72 8.43
N ALA A 264 17.95 -8.34 9.56
CA ALA A 264 19.39 -8.08 9.64
C ALA A 264 20.20 -9.33 9.31
N ASP A 265 19.70 -10.49 9.77
CA ASP A 265 20.29 -11.80 9.57
C ASP A 265 19.30 -12.80 8.98
N ILE A 266 19.74 -14.03 8.77
CA ILE A 266 18.96 -15.12 8.16
C ILE A 266 17.95 -15.64 9.17
N VAL A 267 16.67 -15.73 8.74
CA VAL A 267 15.58 -16.28 9.56
C VAL A 267 15.61 -17.81 9.56
N GLU A 268 15.77 -18.41 8.38
CA GLU A 268 15.85 -19.87 8.19
C GLU A 268 16.50 -20.20 6.85
N ASN A 269 16.83 -21.46 6.63
CA ASN A 269 17.29 -21.95 5.32
C ASN A 269 16.13 -22.56 4.54
N ARG A 270 16.03 -22.20 3.25
CA ARG A 270 14.94 -22.64 2.37
C ARG A 270 15.35 -22.67 0.89
N GLN A 271 14.66 -23.50 0.12
CA GLN A 271 14.82 -23.56 -1.35
C GLN A 271 14.03 -22.45 -2.02
N MET A 272 14.56 -21.90 -3.14
CA MET A 272 13.78 -21.00 -4.01
C MET A 272 12.63 -21.76 -4.69
N ASN A 273 12.91 -22.98 -5.20
CA ASN A 273 11.93 -23.88 -5.80
C ASN A 273 12.23 -25.33 -5.39
N SER A 274 11.21 -26.18 -5.38
CA SER A 274 11.38 -27.61 -5.14
C SER A 274 12.03 -28.33 -6.34
N THR A 275 11.99 -27.71 -7.51
CA THR A 275 12.63 -28.19 -8.75
C THR A 275 13.74 -27.23 -9.16
N ASN A 276 14.70 -27.74 -9.94
CA ASN A 276 15.87 -26.96 -10.36
C ASN A 276 15.56 -26.06 -11.55
N THR A 277 14.72 -25.05 -11.34
CA THR A 277 14.32 -24.08 -12.37
C THR A 277 14.17 -22.68 -11.80
N ASN A 278 14.52 -21.67 -12.61
CA ASN A 278 14.24 -20.28 -12.34
C ASN A 278 13.15 -19.69 -13.26
N VAL A 279 12.47 -20.55 -14.02
CA VAL A 279 11.34 -20.14 -14.88
C VAL A 279 10.26 -19.49 -14.03
N GLY A 280 9.72 -18.35 -14.49
CA GLY A 280 8.79 -17.51 -13.74
C GLY A 280 9.46 -16.57 -12.71
N GLY A 281 10.79 -16.68 -12.54
CA GLY A 281 11.57 -15.82 -11.64
C GLY A 281 11.09 -15.85 -10.21
N TRP A 282 11.27 -14.73 -9.51
CA TRP A 282 10.71 -14.53 -8.16
C TRP A 282 9.19 -14.66 -8.15
N LYS A 283 8.51 -14.09 -9.15
CA LYS A 283 7.03 -14.00 -9.20
C LYS A 283 6.36 -15.37 -9.00
N ASP A 284 6.88 -16.43 -9.62
CA ASP A 284 6.27 -17.76 -9.58
C ASP A 284 7.04 -18.74 -8.67
N SER A 285 8.02 -18.25 -7.89
CA SER A 285 8.82 -19.11 -7.00
C SER A 285 8.01 -19.62 -5.80
N ALA A 286 8.37 -20.83 -5.35
CA ALA A 286 7.85 -21.41 -4.12
C ALA A 286 8.26 -20.56 -2.88
N MET A 287 9.44 -19.92 -2.94
CA MET A 287 9.92 -18.99 -1.91
C MET A 287 8.98 -17.80 -1.74
N ARG A 288 8.54 -17.16 -2.85
CA ARG A 288 7.59 -16.04 -2.80
C ARG A 288 6.25 -16.46 -2.20
N THR A 289 5.74 -17.63 -2.61
CA THR A 289 4.50 -18.19 -2.06
C THR A 289 4.61 -18.39 -0.55
N TYR A 290 5.75 -18.91 -0.09
CA TYR A 290 6.02 -19.04 1.34
C TYR A 290 6.12 -17.70 2.05
N ALA A 291 6.88 -16.76 1.51
CA ALA A 291 7.11 -15.44 2.09
C ALA A 291 5.80 -14.69 2.32
N ASN A 292 4.90 -14.68 1.31
CA ASN A 292 3.61 -13.97 1.36
C ASN A 292 2.45 -14.81 1.94
N GLY A 293 2.70 -16.07 2.29
CA GLY A 293 1.76 -16.97 2.92
C GLY A 293 2.14 -17.31 4.36
N ALA A 294 2.75 -18.48 4.54
CA ALA A 294 3.02 -19.01 5.88
C ALA A 294 3.95 -18.10 6.70
N PHE A 295 5.00 -17.53 6.10
CA PHE A 295 5.91 -16.63 6.81
C PHE A 295 5.21 -15.35 7.26
N PHE A 296 4.54 -14.65 6.34
CA PHE A 296 3.79 -13.43 6.67
C PHE A 296 2.77 -13.68 7.78
N ASN A 297 2.06 -14.80 7.74
CA ASN A 297 1.04 -15.14 8.74
C ASN A 297 1.63 -15.43 10.13
N ASN A 298 2.91 -15.79 10.21
CA ASN A 298 3.62 -16.02 11.48
C ASN A 298 4.20 -14.75 12.10
N LEU A 299 4.23 -13.62 11.37
CA LEU A 299 4.64 -12.34 11.92
C LEU A 299 3.66 -11.86 12.99
N PRO A 300 4.10 -11.08 13.99
CA PRO A 300 3.21 -10.42 14.94
C PRO A 300 2.11 -9.63 14.25
N GLU A 301 0.91 -9.65 14.82
CA GLU A 301 -0.27 -9.02 14.22
C GLU A 301 -0.08 -7.51 14.04
N ASP A 302 0.50 -6.83 15.02
CA ASP A 302 0.78 -5.39 14.97
C ASP A 302 1.77 -5.02 13.87
N LEU A 303 2.76 -5.88 13.59
CA LEU A 303 3.66 -5.74 12.44
C LEU A 303 2.93 -5.99 11.13
N ARG A 304 2.16 -7.08 11.02
CA ARG A 304 1.40 -7.41 9.79
C ARG A 304 0.46 -6.28 9.36
N ASN A 305 -0.14 -5.60 10.33
CA ASN A 305 -1.12 -4.53 10.09
C ASN A 305 -0.51 -3.26 9.50
N VAL A 306 0.81 -3.09 9.54
CA VAL A 306 1.52 -1.93 9.00
C VAL A 306 2.37 -2.22 7.78
N ILE A 307 2.53 -3.50 7.42
CA ILE A 307 3.22 -3.90 6.19
C ILE A 307 2.31 -3.63 4.99
N ILE A 308 2.79 -2.79 4.07
CA ILE A 308 2.04 -2.40 2.86
C ILE A 308 2.35 -3.30 1.67
N ASP A 309 1.41 -3.37 0.75
CA ASP A 309 1.62 -3.99 -0.55
C ASP A 309 2.70 -3.25 -1.33
N THR A 310 3.65 -4.00 -1.85
CA THR A 310 4.83 -3.49 -2.53
C THR A 310 4.91 -4.06 -3.94
N LYS A 311 4.97 -3.18 -4.94
CA LYS A 311 5.27 -3.62 -6.31
C LYS A 311 6.72 -4.08 -6.39
N VAL A 312 6.92 -5.34 -6.74
CA VAL A 312 8.22 -5.97 -6.92
C VAL A 312 8.44 -6.24 -8.40
N VAL A 313 9.50 -5.68 -8.96
CA VAL A 313 9.98 -6.03 -10.29
C VAL A 313 11.14 -7.00 -10.14
N SER A 314 11.12 -8.10 -10.89
CA SER A 314 12.13 -9.16 -10.83
C SER A 314 12.48 -9.67 -12.20
N GLY A 315 13.72 -10.13 -12.37
CA GLY A 315 14.24 -10.61 -13.64
C GLY A 315 13.51 -11.85 -14.13
N HIS A 316 13.40 -11.96 -15.45
CA HIS A 316 12.78 -13.11 -16.14
C HIS A 316 13.72 -14.33 -16.24
N GLY A 317 14.92 -14.26 -15.70
CA GLY A 317 15.92 -15.34 -15.79
C GLY A 317 16.37 -15.62 -17.22
N ASN A 318 16.61 -16.89 -17.51
CA ASN A 318 17.09 -17.34 -18.83
C ASN A 318 15.96 -17.55 -19.87
N THR A 319 14.79 -16.98 -19.65
CA THR A 319 13.67 -17.12 -20.60
C THR A 319 13.78 -16.08 -21.70
N THR A 320 14.07 -16.49 -22.92
CA THR A 320 14.19 -15.58 -24.07
C THR A 320 12.84 -15.07 -24.53
N GLY A 321 12.76 -13.76 -24.85
CA GLY A 321 11.55 -13.11 -25.33
C GLY A 321 10.57 -12.69 -24.25
N GLU A 322 10.87 -12.91 -22.98
CA GLU A 322 10.06 -12.46 -21.86
C GLU A 322 10.50 -11.07 -21.36
N THR A 323 9.58 -10.33 -20.82
CA THR A 323 9.84 -9.11 -20.07
C THR A 323 10.01 -9.43 -18.59
N ASN A 324 10.62 -8.52 -17.83
CA ASN A 324 10.71 -8.66 -16.38
C ASN A 324 9.32 -8.80 -15.75
N PHE A 325 9.24 -9.63 -14.72
CA PHE A 325 7.98 -9.92 -14.03
C PHE A 325 7.66 -8.88 -12.97
N THR A 326 6.37 -8.60 -12.83
CA THR A 326 5.85 -7.75 -11.76
C THR A 326 4.95 -8.57 -10.84
N SER A 327 5.15 -8.42 -9.53
CA SER A 327 4.28 -8.97 -8.49
C SER A 327 3.95 -7.90 -7.45
N THR A 328 2.90 -8.15 -6.66
CA THR A 328 2.57 -7.36 -5.47
C THR A 328 2.80 -8.24 -4.27
N ASP A 329 3.68 -7.82 -3.38
CA ASP A 329 4.15 -8.62 -2.26
C ASP A 329 4.14 -7.83 -0.95
N LYS A 330 3.79 -8.49 0.15
CA LYS A 330 4.00 -7.98 1.51
C LYS A 330 5.45 -8.20 1.95
N ILE A 331 5.98 -9.37 1.63
CA ILE A 331 7.33 -9.82 1.99
C ILE A 331 8.07 -10.21 0.73
N TYR A 332 9.31 -9.75 0.59
CA TYR A 332 10.14 -10.03 -0.58
C TYR A 332 11.61 -10.24 -0.19
N LEU A 333 12.37 -10.93 -1.04
CA LEU A 333 13.83 -10.97 -0.96
C LEU A 333 14.41 -9.73 -1.64
N LEU A 334 15.59 -9.32 -1.23
CA LEU A 334 16.32 -8.25 -1.91
C LEU A 334 16.76 -8.70 -3.31
N SER A 335 16.84 -7.75 -4.25
CA SER A 335 17.50 -7.92 -5.55
C SER A 335 19.01 -7.74 -5.42
N ALA A 336 19.74 -8.16 -6.43
CA ALA A 336 21.18 -7.93 -6.49
C ALA A 336 21.52 -6.42 -6.44
N HIS A 337 20.81 -5.58 -7.20
CA HIS A 337 21.04 -4.13 -7.19
C HIS A 337 20.60 -3.45 -5.91
N GLU A 338 19.75 -4.05 -5.10
CA GLU A 338 19.39 -3.49 -3.80
C GLU A 338 20.51 -3.65 -2.76
N VAL A 339 21.43 -4.58 -3.02
CA VAL A 339 22.60 -4.86 -2.16
C VAL A 339 23.88 -4.26 -2.74
N TYR A 340 24.14 -4.49 -4.03
CA TYR A 340 25.40 -4.13 -4.67
C TYR A 340 25.27 -2.99 -5.66
N GLU A 341 26.33 -2.24 -5.84
CA GLU A 341 26.65 -1.51 -7.04
C GLU A 341 27.73 -2.28 -7.80
N ASP A 342 27.72 -2.25 -9.12
CA ASP A 342 28.78 -2.88 -9.88
C ASP A 342 30.12 -2.17 -9.64
N GLY A 343 31.11 -2.94 -9.24
CA GLY A 343 32.50 -2.49 -9.11
C GLY A 343 33.27 -2.68 -10.41
N THR A 344 34.58 -2.69 -10.28
CA THR A 344 35.49 -2.85 -11.43
C THR A 344 35.58 -4.28 -11.96
N SER A 345 35.11 -5.26 -11.20
CA SER A 345 35.16 -6.67 -11.54
C SER A 345 33.93 -7.39 -10.98
N ASN A 346 33.68 -8.60 -11.49
CA ASN A 346 32.57 -9.45 -11.05
C ASN A 346 31.21 -8.77 -11.09
N GLN A 347 30.92 -8.12 -12.22
CA GLN A 347 29.68 -7.34 -12.41
C GLN A 347 28.45 -8.23 -12.46
N VAL A 348 27.41 -7.88 -11.72
CA VAL A 348 26.16 -8.64 -11.61
C VAL A 348 25.06 -8.09 -12.53
N SER A 349 25.18 -6.86 -13.01
CA SER A 349 24.19 -6.22 -13.89
C SER A 349 23.94 -6.98 -15.20
N SER A 350 24.94 -7.70 -15.69
CA SER A 350 24.83 -8.46 -16.94
C SER A 350 23.97 -9.72 -16.85
N ILE A 351 23.68 -10.20 -15.63
CA ILE A 351 22.92 -11.44 -15.41
C ILE A 351 21.63 -11.26 -14.62
N ASP A 352 21.35 -10.06 -14.11
CA ASP A 352 20.06 -9.67 -13.53
C ASP A 352 19.33 -8.74 -14.49
N THR A 353 18.38 -9.27 -15.25
CA THR A 353 17.62 -8.50 -16.25
C THR A 353 16.79 -7.36 -15.62
N ALA A 354 16.51 -7.40 -14.30
CA ALA A 354 15.81 -6.36 -13.57
C ALA A 354 16.76 -5.37 -12.86
N TRP A 355 18.05 -5.40 -13.14
CA TRP A 355 19.03 -4.52 -12.51
C TRP A 355 18.60 -3.06 -12.51
N ASN A 356 18.22 -2.52 -13.66
CA ASN A 356 17.82 -1.11 -13.81
C ASN A 356 16.39 -0.79 -13.31
N ASN A 357 15.64 -1.78 -12.84
CA ASN A 357 14.31 -1.58 -12.30
C ASN A 357 14.29 -1.36 -10.78
N THR A 358 15.44 -1.27 -10.15
CA THR A 358 15.60 -0.97 -8.73
C THR A 358 16.94 -0.26 -8.50
N ARG A 359 17.26 0.04 -7.26
CA ARG A 359 18.49 0.71 -6.86
C ARG A 359 19.03 0.14 -5.56
N ARG A 360 20.28 0.45 -5.26
CA ARG A 360 20.89 0.07 -3.97
C ARG A 360 20.15 0.75 -2.81
N LEU A 361 19.77 -0.04 -1.79
CA LEU A 361 19.19 0.45 -0.55
C LEU A 361 20.17 1.35 0.19
N ASP A 362 19.64 2.34 0.91
CA ASP A 362 20.46 3.34 1.60
C ASP A 362 21.42 2.70 2.62
N TYR A 363 21.04 1.59 3.27
CA TYR A 363 21.91 0.85 4.18
C TYR A 363 23.19 0.35 3.50
N TYR A 364 23.05 -0.37 2.39
CA TYR A 364 24.19 -0.90 1.65
C TYR A 364 24.99 0.18 0.94
N LYS A 365 24.31 1.26 0.53
CA LYS A 365 24.97 2.46 -0.02
C LYS A 365 25.86 3.13 1.03
N ASN A 366 25.37 3.29 2.26
CA ASN A 366 26.12 3.91 3.36
C ASN A 366 27.33 3.07 3.76
N LEU A 367 27.25 1.74 3.64
CA LEU A 367 28.37 0.83 3.85
C LEU A 367 29.33 0.76 2.65
N GLY A 368 29.02 1.41 1.54
CA GLY A 368 29.84 1.37 0.34
C GLY A 368 29.90 -0.01 -0.33
N VAL A 369 28.83 -0.81 -0.21
CA VAL A 369 28.79 -2.18 -0.76
C VAL A 369 28.80 -2.14 -2.28
N THR A 370 29.77 -2.82 -2.88
CA THR A 370 29.90 -3.03 -4.31
C THR A 370 30.28 -4.49 -4.58
N THR A 371 30.30 -4.91 -5.84
CA THR A 371 30.81 -6.24 -6.22
C THR A 371 32.32 -6.40 -5.98
N SER A 372 33.03 -5.31 -5.64
CA SER A 372 34.46 -5.32 -5.29
C SER A 372 34.72 -4.97 -3.80
N ASN A 373 33.70 -4.50 -3.08
CA ASN A 373 33.74 -4.22 -1.62
C ASN A 373 32.45 -4.74 -1.00
N TYR A 374 32.40 -5.97 -0.59
CA TYR A 374 31.18 -6.73 -0.35
C TYR A 374 30.96 -7.18 1.10
N SER A 375 31.88 -6.96 2.02
CA SER A 375 31.77 -7.44 3.41
C SER A 375 30.51 -6.91 4.14
N GLY A 376 30.00 -5.75 3.74
CA GLY A 376 28.74 -5.18 4.26
C GLY A 376 27.48 -5.96 3.84
N ALA A 377 27.59 -6.91 2.92
CA ALA A 377 26.49 -7.77 2.49
C ALA A 377 26.41 -9.09 3.29
N ILE A 378 27.33 -9.34 4.20
CA ILE A 378 27.35 -10.55 5.03
C ILE A 378 26.11 -10.58 5.93
N LYS A 379 25.42 -11.71 5.96
CA LYS A 379 24.38 -12.04 6.94
C LYS A 379 24.76 -13.33 7.66
N LYS A 380 24.25 -13.48 8.89
CA LYS A 380 24.56 -14.63 9.75
C LYS A 380 23.38 -15.57 9.86
N ASN A 381 23.69 -16.83 10.10
CA ASN A 381 22.74 -17.84 10.55
C ASN A 381 23.25 -18.41 11.87
N ASN A 382 22.50 -18.24 12.95
CA ASN A 382 22.92 -18.65 14.30
C ASN A 382 24.34 -18.14 14.68
N GLY A 383 24.62 -16.87 14.37
CA GLY A 383 25.88 -16.20 14.72
C GLY A 383 27.06 -16.46 13.77
N SER A 384 26.92 -17.34 12.80
CA SER A 384 27.96 -17.63 11.79
C SER A 384 27.59 -17.06 10.44
N ASN A 385 28.55 -16.47 9.73
CA ASN A 385 28.37 -16.01 8.37
C ASN A 385 27.81 -17.14 7.50
N SER A 386 26.83 -16.85 6.65
CA SER A 386 26.17 -17.87 5.88
C SER A 386 25.61 -17.32 4.56
N TYR A 387 25.32 -18.23 3.65
CA TYR A 387 24.76 -17.93 2.34
C TYR A 387 23.30 -17.52 2.46
N TRP A 388 22.86 -16.49 1.67
CA TRP A 388 21.47 -16.09 1.65
C TRP A 388 20.98 -15.68 0.25
N TRP A 389 19.71 -15.96 -0.04
CA TRP A 389 19.10 -15.78 -1.35
C TRP A 389 18.81 -14.32 -1.67
N LEU A 390 19.04 -13.99 -2.94
CA LEU A 390 18.47 -12.81 -3.61
C LEU A 390 17.32 -13.24 -4.51
N ARG A 391 16.37 -12.33 -4.81
CA ARG A 391 15.25 -12.66 -5.71
C ARG A 391 15.64 -12.70 -7.19
N ALA A 392 16.82 -12.26 -7.56
CA ALA A 392 17.26 -12.17 -8.93
C ALA A 392 17.46 -13.56 -9.55
N ALA A 393 16.73 -13.86 -10.62
CA ALA A 393 16.87 -15.04 -11.42
C ALA A 393 18.03 -14.85 -12.43
N ASN A 394 18.95 -15.81 -12.52
CA ASN A 394 20.10 -15.73 -13.41
C ASN A 394 19.68 -15.83 -14.88
N SER A 395 20.01 -14.83 -15.69
CA SER A 395 19.65 -14.79 -17.12
C SER A 395 20.46 -15.71 -18.01
N SER A 396 21.62 -16.20 -17.53
CA SER A 396 22.50 -17.10 -18.29
C SER A 396 22.19 -18.58 -18.06
N TYR A 397 21.53 -18.94 -16.95
CA TYR A 397 21.27 -20.33 -16.55
C TYR A 397 19.86 -20.50 -16.03
N ALA A 398 19.08 -21.38 -16.63
CA ALA A 398 17.66 -21.60 -16.32
C ALA A 398 17.38 -22.27 -14.95
N SER A 399 18.42 -22.62 -14.19
CA SER A 399 18.30 -23.34 -12.92
C SER A 399 18.80 -22.56 -11.71
N TYR A 400 19.29 -21.34 -11.90
CA TYR A 400 19.95 -20.61 -10.83
C TYR A 400 19.21 -19.34 -10.42
N PHE A 401 19.23 -19.07 -9.12
CA PHE A 401 19.00 -17.75 -8.56
C PHE A 401 20.30 -17.18 -8.00
N LEU A 402 20.38 -15.86 -7.90
CA LEU A 402 21.51 -15.20 -7.26
C LEU A 402 21.42 -15.34 -5.74
N TYR A 403 22.56 -15.34 -5.10
CA TYR A 403 22.69 -15.38 -3.66
C TYR A 403 23.99 -14.69 -3.22
N VAL A 404 24.09 -14.40 -1.94
CA VAL A 404 25.28 -13.83 -1.29
C VAL A 404 26.02 -14.93 -0.57
N TYR A 405 27.32 -15.00 -0.73
CA TYR A 405 28.24 -15.91 -0.02
C TYR A 405 28.43 -15.50 1.45
N ASP A 406 29.03 -16.37 2.23
CA ASP A 406 29.40 -16.14 3.63
C ASP A 406 30.49 -15.08 3.83
N ASP A 407 31.24 -14.74 2.79
CA ASP A 407 32.21 -13.63 2.76
C ASP A 407 31.59 -12.31 2.23
N GLY A 408 30.31 -12.34 1.80
CA GLY A 408 29.59 -11.21 1.24
C GLY A 408 29.67 -11.07 -0.27
N THR A 409 30.45 -11.89 -1.00
CA THR A 409 30.47 -11.88 -2.45
C THR A 409 29.15 -12.40 -3.01
N TRP A 410 28.70 -11.89 -4.17
CA TRP A 410 27.56 -12.46 -4.85
C TRP A 410 27.97 -13.68 -5.69
N SER A 411 27.06 -14.61 -5.88
CA SER A 411 27.17 -15.74 -6.78
C SER A 411 25.78 -16.25 -7.19
N HIS A 412 25.68 -17.44 -7.74
CA HIS A 412 24.44 -18.09 -8.11
C HIS A 412 24.43 -19.56 -7.70
N TYR A 413 23.24 -20.08 -7.40
CA TYR A 413 23.09 -21.46 -6.98
C TYR A 413 21.80 -22.09 -7.50
N TYR A 414 21.76 -23.41 -7.52
CA TYR A 414 20.60 -24.19 -7.92
C TYR A 414 19.35 -23.82 -7.13
N ALA A 415 18.24 -23.61 -7.82
CA ALA A 415 16.96 -23.18 -7.21
C ALA A 415 16.47 -24.14 -6.10
N TYR A 416 16.80 -25.41 -6.14
CA TYR A 416 16.48 -26.39 -5.11
C TYR A 416 17.47 -26.39 -3.92
N GLY A 417 18.53 -25.60 -3.98
CA GLY A 417 19.48 -25.48 -2.89
C GLY A 417 18.85 -24.83 -1.67
N SER A 418 19.27 -25.23 -0.48
CA SER A 418 18.78 -24.68 0.78
C SER A 418 19.74 -23.61 1.31
N ASN A 419 19.45 -22.35 1.07
CA ASN A 419 20.21 -21.20 1.56
C ASN A 419 19.32 -20.25 2.38
N GLY A 420 19.93 -19.27 2.99
CA GLY A 420 19.29 -18.36 3.94
C GLY A 420 18.14 -17.55 3.32
N PHE A 421 17.05 -17.51 4.02
CA PHE A 421 15.91 -16.62 3.79
C PHE A 421 16.07 -15.41 4.71
N ALA A 422 16.36 -14.25 4.14
CA ALA A 422 16.52 -12.97 4.83
C ALA A 422 15.66 -11.92 4.11
N PRO A 423 14.37 -11.86 4.43
CA PRO A 423 13.42 -11.04 3.69
C PRO A 423 13.42 -9.57 4.11
N ALA A 424 12.71 -8.77 3.31
CA ALA A 424 12.41 -7.38 3.56
C ALA A 424 10.92 -7.09 3.34
N PHE A 425 10.48 -5.93 3.83
CA PHE A 425 9.12 -5.43 3.72
C PHE A 425 9.09 -3.91 3.79
N ARG A 426 7.98 -3.30 3.36
CA ARG A 426 7.75 -1.86 3.51
C ARG A 426 6.70 -1.57 4.55
N ILE A 427 6.88 -0.45 5.24
CA ILE A 427 5.91 0.12 6.18
C ILE A 427 5.35 1.41 5.58
N GLY A 428 4.02 1.59 5.74
CA GLY A 428 3.34 2.79 5.28
C GLY A 428 1.91 2.92 5.78
#